data_5a93489e4e5a503657695a7eaa88a195
#
_entry.id   5a93489e4e5a503657695a7eaa88a195
#
_cell.length_a   1.000
_cell.length_b   1.000
_cell.length_c   1.000
_cell.angle_alpha   90.00
_cell.angle_beta   90.00
_cell.angle_gamma   90.00
#
_symmetry.space_group_name_H-M   'P 1'
#
loop_
_entity.id
_entity.type
_entity.pdbx_description
1 polymer ?
#
loop_
_entity_poly.entity_id
_entity_poly.type
_entity_poly.pdbx_seq_one_letter_code
_entity_poly.pdbx_strand_id
1 'polypeptide(L)'
;YKIDMAEGDDDVLREAIQSCQAARQVFDKYAHPIRWSEIMNTLAQILQVYGDNVRSVPVLQHSVRSCVAALHVRTPDTAPLQWAAIQNTLGSALFLLAKHTGEWEYMRQSSEAFRAALTVYGEHGAGRMATVTERNLIRSERQMKDASDKQTVDPIWAQSFNITDTDDVFDWDAFLDGDSGDDDSDVSQVA
;
A
#
# COMPACT_ATOMS: atom_id res chain seq x y z
N TYR A 1 -22.19 -19.97 -1.30
CA TYR A 1 -21.65 -19.73 -2.67
C TYR A 1 -20.80 -18.47 -2.78
N LYS A 2 -21.10 -17.39 -2.05
CA LYS A 2 -20.29 -16.15 -2.06
C LYS A 2 -19.06 -16.21 -1.15
N ILE A 3 -19.12 -17.01 -0.09
CA ILE A 3 -18.04 -17.18 0.89
C ILE A 3 -16.89 -17.98 0.27
N ASP A 4 -17.19 -19.10 -0.39
CA ASP A 4 -16.18 -19.97 -1.02
C ASP A 4 -15.38 -19.30 -2.16
N MET A 5 -15.97 -18.34 -2.88
CA MET A 5 -15.26 -17.61 -3.94
C MET A 5 -14.30 -16.56 -3.36
N ALA A 6 -14.64 -15.93 -2.24
CA ALA A 6 -13.77 -14.96 -1.59
C ALA A 6 -12.54 -15.62 -0.94
N GLU A 7 -12.70 -16.78 -0.32
CA GLU A 7 -11.59 -17.56 0.25
C GLU A 7 -10.62 -18.03 -0.84
N GLY A 8 -11.12 -18.51 -1.99
CA GLY A 8 -10.27 -18.91 -3.11
C GLY A 8 -9.48 -17.76 -3.73
N ASP A 9 -10.04 -16.56 -3.77
CA ASP A 9 -9.35 -15.36 -4.25
C ASP A 9 -8.23 -14.92 -3.28
N ASP A 10 -8.45 -15.03 -1.98
CA ASP A 10 -7.45 -14.68 -0.97
C ASP A 10 -6.27 -15.68 -0.95
N ASP A 11 -6.49 -16.95 -1.19
CA ASP A 11 -5.43 -17.97 -1.32
C ASP A 11 -4.54 -17.69 -2.54
N VAL A 12 -5.14 -17.32 -3.67
CA VAL A 12 -4.38 -16.91 -4.87
C VAL A 12 -3.52 -15.67 -4.59
N LEU A 13 -4.06 -14.70 -3.83
CA LEU A 13 -3.30 -13.51 -3.45
C LEU A 13 -2.14 -13.85 -2.50
N ARG A 14 -2.33 -14.77 -1.56
CA ARG A 14 -1.25 -15.26 -0.69
C ARG A 14 -0.15 -15.95 -1.49
N GLU A 15 -0.49 -16.82 -2.44
CA GLU A 15 0.47 -17.48 -3.32
C GLU A 15 1.25 -16.46 -4.16
N ALA A 16 0.57 -15.41 -4.66
CA ALA A 16 1.22 -14.32 -5.38
C ALA A 16 2.19 -13.53 -4.49
N ILE A 17 1.84 -13.28 -3.22
CA ILE A 17 2.73 -12.66 -2.23
C ILE A 17 3.96 -13.54 -2.02
N GLN A 18 3.81 -14.85 -1.79
CA GLN A 18 4.92 -15.79 -1.64
C GLN A 18 5.84 -15.80 -2.85
N SER A 19 5.27 -15.78 -4.06
CA SER A 19 6.04 -15.69 -5.30
C SER A 19 6.88 -14.41 -5.40
N CYS A 20 6.32 -13.26 -5.01
CA CYS A 20 7.06 -12.00 -4.93
C CYS A 20 8.18 -12.05 -3.90
N GLN A 21 7.95 -12.70 -2.76
CA GLN A 21 8.95 -12.91 -1.71
C GLN A 21 10.13 -13.75 -2.21
N ALA A 22 9.85 -14.89 -2.85
CA ALA A 22 10.86 -15.75 -3.45
C ALA A 22 11.65 -15.00 -4.54
N ALA A 23 10.98 -14.24 -5.40
CA ALA A 23 11.64 -13.42 -6.42
C ALA A 23 12.57 -12.37 -5.80
N ARG A 24 12.19 -11.76 -4.67
CA ARG A 24 12.99 -10.76 -3.94
C ARG A 24 14.26 -11.34 -3.33
N GLN A 25 14.28 -12.63 -2.98
CA GLN A 25 15.47 -13.32 -2.51
C GLN A 25 16.48 -13.56 -3.64
N VAL A 26 16.01 -13.73 -4.88
CA VAL A 26 16.86 -13.91 -6.07
C VAL A 26 17.35 -12.56 -6.63
N PHE A 27 16.45 -11.58 -6.69
CA PHE A 27 16.73 -10.25 -7.21
C PHE A 27 16.87 -9.26 -6.05
N ASP A 28 18.03 -9.28 -5.39
CA ASP A 28 18.29 -8.37 -4.27
C ASP A 28 18.46 -6.90 -4.73
N LYS A 29 18.24 -5.98 -3.80
CA LYS A 29 18.23 -4.53 -4.02
C LYS A 29 19.57 -4.00 -4.58
N TYR A 30 20.68 -4.62 -4.22
CA TYR A 30 22.02 -4.12 -4.56
C TYR A 30 22.51 -4.63 -5.91
N ALA A 31 22.32 -5.93 -6.18
CA ALA A 31 22.72 -6.55 -7.43
C ALA A 31 21.73 -6.28 -8.58
N HIS A 32 20.46 -6.19 -8.27
CA HIS A 32 19.38 -6.09 -9.26
C HIS A 32 18.35 -4.99 -8.93
N PRO A 33 18.76 -3.73 -8.67
CA PRO A 33 17.88 -2.69 -8.14
C PRO A 33 16.62 -2.47 -8.98
N ILE A 34 16.75 -2.50 -10.30
CA ILE A 34 15.63 -2.30 -11.22
C ILE A 34 14.58 -3.42 -11.08
N ARG A 35 15.00 -4.68 -11.13
CA ARG A 35 14.11 -5.83 -10.96
C ARG A 35 13.50 -5.87 -9.56
N TRP A 36 14.32 -5.60 -8.56
CA TRP A 36 13.86 -5.51 -7.19
C TRP A 36 12.74 -4.46 -7.03
N SER A 37 12.89 -3.27 -7.61
CA SER A 37 11.86 -2.23 -7.54
C SER A 37 10.54 -2.61 -8.27
N GLU A 38 10.63 -3.37 -9.36
CA GLU A 38 9.47 -3.92 -10.07
C GLU A 38 8.73 -4.93 -9.19
N ILE A 39 9.46 -5.83 -8.54
CA ILE A 39 8.90 -6.81 -7.59
C ILE A 39 8.23 -6.09 -6.42
N MET A 40 8.89 -5.08 -5.83
CA MET A 40 8.32 -4.32 -4.72
C MET A 40 7.02 -3.59 -5.10
N ASN A 41 6.94 -3.02 -6.31
CA ASN A 41 5.71 -2.38 -6.78
C ASN A 41 4.60 -3.41 -7.05
N THR A 42 4.93 -4.58 -7.59
CA THR A 42 3.98 -5.68 -7.80
C THR A 42 3.46 -6.21 -6.46
N LEU A 43 4.35 -6.44 -5.51
CA LEU A 43 4.00 -6.84 -4.15
C LEU A 43 3.06 -5.82 -3.49
N ALA A 44 3.35 -4.52 -3.64
CA ALA A 44 2.49 -3.47 -3.11
C ALA A 44 1.07 -3.53 -3.69
N GLN A 45 0.93 -3.80 -4.99
CA GLN A 45 -0.38 -3.93 -5.65
C GLN A 45 -1.17 -5.14 -5.12
N ILE A 46 -0.50 -6.28 -4.93
CA ILE A 46 -1.13 -7.48 -4.38
C ILE A 46 -1.56 -7.24 -2.94
N LEU A 47 -0.68 -6.64 -2.13
CA LEU A 47 -0.97 -6.31 -0.73
C LEU A 47 -2.13 -5.33 -0.57
N GLN A 48 -2.36 -4.41 -1.52
CA GLN A 48 -3.53 -3.53 -1.51
C GLN A 48 -4.83 -4.33 -1.62
N VAL A 49 -4.89 -5.25 -2.59
CA VAL A 49 -6.09 -6.05 -2.83
C VAL A 49 -6.34 -6.96 -1.63
N TYR A 50 -5.30 -7.68 -1.20
CA TYR A 50 -5.41 -8.59 -0.06
C TYR A 50 -5.77 -7.84 1.23
N GLY A 51 -5.08 -6.74 1.53
CA GLY A 51 -5.33 -5.94 2.74
C GLY A 51 -6.72 -5.28 2.77
N ASP A 52 -7.28 -4.88 1.62
CA ASP A 52 -8.66 -4.37 1.55
C ASP A 52 -9.68 -5.52 1.74
N ASN A 53 -9.43 -6.71 1.17
CA ASN A 53 -10.29 -7.87 1.31
C ASN A 53 -10.39 -8.32 2.79
N VAL A 54 -9.25 -8.54 3.43
CA VAL A 54 -9.17 -9.02 4.83
C VAL A 54 -9.26 -7.89 5.86
N ARG A 55 -9.41 -6.65 5.42
CA ARG A 55 -9.48 -5.43 6.25
C ARG A 55 -8.28 -5.25 7.19
N SER A 56 -7.11 -5.65 6.77
CA SER A 56 -5.89 -5.61 7.57
C SER A 56 -5.09 -4.32 7.36
N VAL A 57 -5.09 -3.46 8.36
CA VAL A 57 -4.27 -2.23 8.40
C VAL A 57 -2.77 -2.54 8.29
N PRO A 58 -2.20 -3.52 9.02
CA PRO A 58 -0.79 -3.89 8.87
C PRO A 58 -0.40 -4.27 7.44
N VAL A 59 -1.23 -5.04 6.74
CA VAL A 59 -1.00 -5.42 5.33
C VAL A 59 -0.99 -4.20 4.41
N LEU A 60 -1.92 -3.27 4.60
CA LEU A 60 -1.96 -2.02 3.83
C LEU A 60 -0.75 -1.13 4.12
N GLN A 61 -0.28 -1.09 5.36
CA GLN A 61 0.96 -0.41 5.72
C GLN A 61 2.19 -1.02 5.02
N HIS A 62 2.21 -2.36 4.86
CA HIS A 62 3.24 -3.03 4.07
C HIS A 62 3.19 -2.67 2.60
N SER A 63 2.01 -2.52 2.01
CA SER A 63 1.87 -2.00 0.66
C SER A 63 2.51 -0.61 0.52
N VAL A 64 2.23 0.30 1.44
CA VAL A 64 2.85 1.64 1.47
C VAL A 64 4.37 1.54 1.56
N ARG A 65 4.90 0.75 2.49
CA ARG A 65 6.36 0.55 2.64
C ARG A 65 7.00 -0.02 1.38
N SER A 66 6.36 -0.97 0.72
CA SER A 66 6.85 -1.55 -0.53
C SER A 66 6.93 -0.50 -1.65
N CYS A 67 5.93 0.40 -1.77
CA CYS A 67 5.98 1.52 -2.71
C CYS A 67 7.14 2.47 -2.39
N VAL A 68 7.29 2.88 -1.13
CA VAL A 68 8.37 3.79 -0.71
C VAL A 68 9.73 3.17 -1.01
N ALA A 69 9.92 1.89 -0.71
CA ALA A 69 11.14 1.16 -1.01
C ALA A 69 11.45 1.14 -2.52
N ALA A 70 10.45 0.93 -3.38
CA ALA A 70 10.60 0.98 -4.83
C ALA A 70 10.97 2.39 -5.34
N LEU A 71 10.42 3.45 -4.73
CA LEU A 71 10.71 4.85 -5.07
C LEU A 71 12.15 5.28 -4.75
N HIS A 72 12.82 4.61 -3.81
CA HIS A 72 14.26 4.83 -3.57
C HIS A 72 15.13 4.38 -4.75
N VAL A 73 14.65 3.49 -5.61
CA VAL A 73 15.38 2.99 -6.79
C VAL A 73 14.93 3.70 -8.06
N ARG A 74 13.64 3.96 -8.18
CA ARG A 74 13.04 4.64 -9.35
C ARG A 74 12.79 6.09 -9.01
N THR A 75 13.53 6.98 -9.68
CA THR A 75 13.39 8.43 -9.51
C THR A 75 12.71 9.05 -10.74
N PRO A 76 12.12 10.24 -10.62
CA PRO A 76 11.52 10.93 -11.77
C PRO A 76 12.55 11.21 -12.87
N ASP A 77 13.83 11.41 -12.52
CA ASP A 77 14.89 11.71 -13.49
C ASP A 77 15.34 10.47 -14.28
N THR A 78 15.38 9.30 -13.64
CA THR A 78 15.93 8.07 -14.23
C THR A 78 14.88 7.18 -14.87
N ALA A 79 13.65 7.21 -14.37
CA ALA A 79 12.57 6.34 -14.81
C ALA A 79 11.20 7.00 -14.58
N PRO A 80 10.88 8.13 -15.25
CA PRO A 80 9.70 8.95 -14.92
C PRO A 80 8.38 8.20 -14.93
N LEU A 81 8.11 7.43 -15.99
CA LEU A 81 6.83 6.71 -16.07
C LEU A 81 6.70 5.58 -15.04
N GLN A 82 7.79 4.89 -14.71
CA GLN A 82 7.81 3.87 -13.67
C GLN A 82 7.66 4.50 -12.28
N TRP A 83 8.34 5.61 -12.05
CA TRP A 83 8.17 6.39 -10.83
C TRP A 83 6.72 6.84 -10.65
N ALA A 84 6.10 7.38 -11.71
CA ALA A 84 4.70 7.79 -11.68
C ALA A 84 3.74 6.60 -11.43
N ALA A 85 4.04 5.42 -11.99
CA ALA A 85 3.27 4.20 -11.72
C ALA A 85 3.35 3.79 -10.24
N ILE A 86 4.53 3.87 -9.62
CA ILE A 86 4.71 3.59 -8.20
C ILE A 86 3.99 4.65 -7.35
N GLN A 87 4.04 5.93 -7.71
CA GLN A 87 3.30 6.99 -7.04
C GLN A 87 1.78 6.77 -7.10
N ASN A 88 1.25 6.32 -8.25
CA ASN A 88 -0.15 5.96 -8.35
C ASN A 88 -0.50 4.75 -7.47
N THR A 89 0.38 3.74 -7.38
CA THR A 89 0.20 2.60 -6.47
C THR A 89 0.24 3.06 -5.01
N LEU A 90 1.19 3.91 -4.64
CA LEU A 90 1.29 4.51 -3.30
C LEU A 90 0.02 5.29 -2.92
N GLY A 91 -0.47 6.14 -3.84
CA GLY A 91 -1.72 6.87 -3.64
C GLY A 91 -2.90 5.95 -3.37
N SER A 92 -2.99 4.81 -4.09
CA SER A 92 -4.05 3.82 -3.87
C SER A 92 -3.92 3.12 -2.51
N ALA A 93 -2.70 2.74 -2.09
CA ALA A 93 -2.46 2.13 -0.79
C ALA A 93 -2.82 3.06 0.37
N LEU A 94 -2.41 4.33 0.28
CA LEU A 94 -2.72 5.36 1.27
C LEU A 94 -4.24 5.65 1.33
N PHE A 95 -4.92 5.64 0.17
CA PHE A 95 -6.37 5.77 0.12
C PHE A 95 -7.09 4.65 0.88
N LEU A 96 -6.66 3.40 0.67
CA LEU A 96 -7.23 2.26 1.39
C LEU A 96 -6.90 2.32 2.88
N LEU A 97 -5.70 2.70 3.22
CA LEU A 97 -5.29 2.87 4.62
C LEU A 97 -6.16 3.93 5.32
N ALA A 98 -6.38 5.09 4.69
CA ALA A 98 -7.29 6.11 5.18
C ALA A 98 -8.74 5.61 5.34
N LYS A 99 -9.21 4.79 4.38
CA LYS A 99 -10.55 4.18 4.42
C LYS A 99 -10.72 3.25 5.63
N HIS A 100 -9.67 2.51 6.02
CA HIS A 100 -9.72 1.54 7.11
C HIS A 100 -9.42 2.16 8.49
N THR A 101 -8.56 3.19 8.55
CA THR A 101 -8.19 3.86 9.82
C THR A 101 -9.06 5.06 10.15
N GLY A 102 -9.66 5.69 9.14
CA GLY A 102 -10.35 6.98 9.28
C GLY A 102 -9.39 8.18 9.37
N GLU A 103 -8.08 7.98 9.25
CA GLU A 103 -7.09 9.04 9.38
C GLU A 103 -7.01 9.88 8.10
N TRP A 104 -7.39 11.16 8.20
CA TRP A 104 -7.42 12.09 7.07
C TRP A 104 -6.04 12.35 6.45
N GLU A 105 -4.98 12.21 7.22
CA GLU A 105 -3.61 12.44 6.77
C GLU A 105 -3.19 11.46 5.67
N TYR A 106 -3.57 10.19 5.78
CA TYR A 106 -3.35 9.24 4.69
C TYR A 106 -4.11 9.65 3.42
N MET A 107 -5.29 10.27 3.56
CA MET A 107 -6.02 10.77 2.42
C MET A 107 -5.33 11.96 1.75
N ARG A 108 -4.74 12.86 2.54
CA ARG A 108 -3.94 13.97 2.06
C ARG A 108 -2.71 13.47 1.29
N GLN A 109 -1.96 12.54 1.87
CA GLN A 109 -0.79 11.91 1.23
C GLN A 109 -1.18 11.14 -0.03
N SER A 110 -2.32 10.45 -0.03
CA SER A 110 -2.87 9.79 -1.22
C SER A 110 -3.07 10.78 -2.36
N SER A 111 -3.72 11.92 -2.09
CA SER A 111 -3.95 12.96 -3.10
C SER A 111 -2.63 13.54 -3.63
N GLU A 112 -1.64 13.74 -2.79
CA GLU A 112 -0.32 14.22 -3.18
C GLU A 112 0.40 13.21 -4.10
N ALA A 113 0.36 11.92 -3.78
CA ALA A 113 0.95 10.88 -4.61
C ALA A 113 0.28 10.79 -5.99
N PHE A 114 -1.06 10.89 -6.05
CA PHE A 114 -1.77 10.92 -7.33
C PHE A 114 -1.44 12.17 -8.15
N ARG A 115 -1.35 13.37 -7.55
CA ARG A 115 -0.94 14.59 -8.26
C ARG A 115 0.47 14.47 -8.82
N ALA A 116 1.40 13.93 -8.04
CA ALA A 116 2.77 13.70 -8.48
C ALA A 116 2.83 12.76 -9.70
N ALA A 117 2.07 11.67 -9.69
CA ALA A 117 1.93 10.78 -10.83
C ALA A 117 1.32 11.46 -12.06
N LEU A 118 0.25 12.26 -11.86
CA LEU A 118 -0.43 12.97 -12.95
C LEU A 118 0.46 13.97 -13.65
N THR A 119 1.28 14.72 -12.93
CA THR A 119 2.24 15.65 -13.50
C THR A 119 3.15 14.94 -14.50
N VAL A 120 3.76 13.83 -14.08
CA VAL A 120 4.67 13.07 -14.94
C VAL A 120 3.94 12.41 -16.10
N TYR A 121 2.77 11.85 -15.90
CA TYR A 121 1.98 11.28 -16.99
C TYR A 121 1.58 12.33 -18.03
N GLY A 122 1.25 13.55 -17.60
CA GLY A 122 0.95 14.66 -18.48
C GLY A 122 2.16 15.07 -19.32
N GLU A 123 3.32 15.25 -18.71
CA GLU A 123 4.57 15.63 -19.37
C GLU A 123 5.05 14.58 -20.40
N HIS A 124 4.74 13.30 -20.17
CA HIS A 124 5.16 12.19 -21.02
C HIS A 124 4.07 11.66 -21.95
N GLY A 125 2.92 12.33 -22.05
CA GLY A 125 1.83 11.94 -22.95
C GLY A 125 1.18 10.60 -22.63
N ALA A 126 1.27 10.12 -21.38
CA ALA A 126 0.71 8.83 -20.92
C ALA A 126 -0.80 8.93 -20.59
N GLY A 127 -1.61 9.38 -21.55
CA GLY A 127 -2.99 9.78 -21.38
C GLY A 127 -3.91 8.73 -20.74
N ARG A 128 -3.73 7.43 -21.05
CA ARG A 128 -4.53 6.36 -20.41
C ARG A 128 -4.26 6.26 -18.91
N MET A 129 -2.99 6.36 -18.51
CA MET A 129 -2.58 6.31 -17.10
C MET A 129 -3.04 7.58 -16.38
N ALA A 130 -2.88 8.75 -17.01
CA ALA A 130 -3.36 10.02 -16.48
C ALA A 130 -4.88 9.96 -16.18
N THR A 131 -5.70 9.47 -17.11
CA THR A 131 -7.16 9.37 -16.92
C THR A 131 -7.54 8.48 -15.72
N VAL A 132 -6.86 7.36 -15.52
CA VAL A 132 -7.11 6.47 -14.37
C VAL A 132 -6.70 7.15 -13.08
N THR A 133 -5.51 7.75 -13.04
CA THR A 133 -4.98 8.43 -11.87
C THR A 133 -5.82 9.66 -11.49
N GLU A 134 -6.33 10.41 -12.47
CA GLU A 134 -7.22 11.54 -12.25
C GLU A 134 -8.52 11.13 -11.55
N ARG A 135 -9.13 10.02 -11.96
CA ARG A 135 -10.32 9.47 -11.26
C ARG A 135 -10.00 9.11 -9.80
N ASN A 136 -8.84 8.53 -9.56
CA ASN A 136 -8.38 8.17 -8.22
C ASN A 136 -8.17 9.44 -7.37
N LEU A 137 -7.55 10.48 -7.95
CA LEU A 137 -7.35 11.76 -7.29
C LEU A 137 -8.69 12.41 -6.91
N ILE A 138 -9.62 12.52 -7.86
CA ILE A 138 -10.96 13.09 -7.60
C ILE A 138 -11.65 12.35 -6.46
N ARG A 139 -11.55 11.01 -6.44
CA ARG A 139 -12.14 10.20 -5.37
C ARG A 139 -11.48 10.47 -4.02
N SER A 140 -10.15 10.57 -3.99
CA SER A 140 -9.38 10.88 -2.78
C SER A 140 -9.72 12.28 -2.24
N GLU A 141 -9.73 13.30 -3.09
CA GLU A 141 -10.05 14.68 -2.71
C GLU A 141 -11.48 14.82 -2.20
N ARG A 142 -12.43 14.12 -2.81
CA ARG A 142 -13.82 14.11 -2.34
C ARG A 142 -13.94 13.53 -0.93
N GLN A 143 -13.30 12.39 -0.67
CA GLN A 143 -13.31 11.79 0.66
C GLN A 143 -12.55 12.63 1.70
N MET A 144 -11.46 13.28 1.30
CA MET A 144 -10.73 14.21 2.16
C MET A 144 -11.61 15.39 2.60
N LYS A 145 -12.39 15.96 1.70
CA LYS A 145 -13.33 17.03 2.02
C LYS A 145 -14.41 16.55 3.00
N ASP A 146 -15.02 15.41 2.73
CA ASP A 146 -16.04 14.82 3.60
C ASP A 146 -15.50 14.47 5.00
N ALA A 147 -14.22 14.12 5.13
CA ALA A 147 -13.56 13.86 6.40
C ALA A 147 -13.18 15.15 7.16
N SER A 148 -12.68 16.16 6.44
CA SER A 148 -12.33 17.47 7.03
C SER A 148 -13.55 18.15 7.66
N ASP A 149 -14.72 18.02 7.03
CA ASP A 149 -15.97 18.59 7.55
C ASP A 149 -16.46 17.89 8.84
N LYS A 150 -15.93 16.69 9.14
CA LYS A 150 -16.28 15.88 10.32
C LYS A 150 -15.28 15.95 11.47
N GLN A 151 -14.06 16.44 11.22
CA GLN A 151 -12.97 16.37 12.18
C GLN A 151 -12.59 17.74 12.75
N THR A 152 -12.99 17.97 14.00
CA THR A 152 -12.56 19.09 14.84
C THR A 152 -11.68 18.57 15.99
N VAL A 153 -10.60 17.84 15.72
CA VAL A 153 -9.70 17.32 16.79
C VAL A 153 -8.23 17.31 16.35
N ASP A 154 -7.35 17.71 17.28
CA ASP A 154 -5.90 17.86 17.14
C ASP A 154 -5.16 16.60 16.70
N PRO A 155 -4.10 16.74 15.90
CA PRO A 155 -3.33 15.59 15.38
C PRO A 155 -2.27 15.10 16.37
N ILE A 156 -2.49 13.93 16.98
CA ILE A 156 -1.49 13.24 17.84
C ILE A 156 -0.43 12.44 17.03
N TRP A 157 -0.57 12.31 15.72
CA TRP A 157 0.17 11.35 14.87
C TRP A 157 1.48 11.85 14.26
N ALA A 158 1.84 13.11 14.43
CA ALA A 158 3.04 13.70 13.78
C ALA A 158 4.40 13.06 14.17
N GLN A 159 4.41 11.97 14.94
CA GLN A 159 5.63 11.39 15.51
C GLN A 159 6.00 9.98 15.00
N SER A 160 5.29 9.35 14.05
CA SER A 160 5.40 7.89 13.90
C SER A 160 5.72 7.30 12.54
N PHE A 161 6.33 7.99 11.58
CA PHE A 161 6.87 7.33 10.40
C PHE A 161 8.37 7.58 10.22
N ASN A 162 9.16 6.87 11.01
CA ASN A 162 10.58 6.71 10.72
C ASN A 162 10.75 5.50 9.78
N ILE A 163 10.68 5.76 8.46
CA ILE A 163 10.81 4.71 7.43
C ILE A 163 12.30 4.49 7.12
N THR A 164 13.07 4.08 8.09
CA THR A 164 14.51 3.83 7.86
C THR A 164 14.88 2.36 7.77
N ASP A 165 13.98 1.41 8.08
CA ASP A 165 14.28 -0.02 7.92
C ASP A 165 13.05 -0.79 7.43
N THR A 166 13.10 -1.26 6.18
CA THR A 166 12.01 -1.97 5.50
C THR A 166 12.09 -3.50 5.65
N ASP A 167 13.14 -4.03 6.24
CA ASP A 167 13.41 -5.47 6.19
C ASP A 167 13.15 -6.24 7.50
N ASP A 168 13.04 -5.57 8.67
CA ASP A 168 13.20 -6.27 9.95
C ASP A 168 11.95 -6.40 10.85
N VAL A 169 10.76 -5.94 10.48
CA VAL A 169 9.65 -5.86 11.46
C VAL A 169 8.39 -6.63 11.09
N PHE A 170 8.25 -7.14 9.88
CA PHE A 170 7.08 -7.92 9.53
C PHE A 170 7.45 -9.40 9.40
N ASP A 171 6.88 -10.20 10.28
CA ASP A 171 7.00 -11.65 10.24
C ASP A 171 6.15 -12.20 9.08
N TRP A 172 6.82 -12.36 7.94
CA TRP A 172 6.19 -12.88 6.74
C TRP A 172 5.78 -14.34 6.89
N ASP A 173 6.54 -15.11 7.66
CA ASP A 173 6.28 -16.53 7.84
C ASP A 173 5.02 -16.71 8.70
N ALA A 174 4.91 -16.01 9.82
CA ALA A 174 3.68 -15.97 10.61
C ALA A 174 2.48 -15.44 9.82
N PHE A 175 2.67 -14.42 8.97
CA PHE A 175 1.62 -13.87 8.13
C PHE A 175 1.13 -14.87 7.06
N LEU A 176 2.05 -15.60 6.43
CA LEU A 176 1.73 -16.55 5.36
C LEU A 176 1.15 -17.86 5.90
N ASP A 177 1.56 -18.29 7.09
CA ASP A 177 1.06 -19.49 7.76
C ASP A 177 -0.36 -19.32 8.34
N GLY A 178 -0.92 -18.12 8.26
CA GLY A 178 -2.31 -17.85 8.66
C GLY A 178 -2.50 -17.71 10.16
N ASP A 179 -1.42 -17.57 10.92
CA ASP A 179 -1.47 -17.23 12.35
C ASP A 179 -1.78 -15.71 12.49
N SER A 180 -3.00 -15.34 12.12
CA SER A 180 -3.59 -14.10 12.60
C SER A 180 -3.82 -14.31 14.08
N GLY A 181 -2.92 -13.80 14.94
CA GLY A 181 -3.08 -13.87 16.37
C GLY A 181 -4.39 -13.23 16.83
N ASP A 182 -5.46 -13.99 16.77
CA ASP A 182 -6.66 -13.78 17.56
C ASP A 182 -6.28 -14.13 19.00
N ASP A 183 -5.60 -13.18 19.66
CA ASP A 183 -5.41 -13.20 21.11
C ASP A 183 -6.76 -12.88 21.79
N ASP A 184 -7.71 -13.80 21.67
CA ASP A 184 -8.84 -13.90 22.58
C ASP A 184 -8.34 -14.48 23.92
N SER A 185 -7.44 -13.74 24.57
CA SER A 185 -7.10 -14.03 25.96
C SER A 185 -8.27 -13.64 26.86
N ASP A 186 -9.15 -14.64 27.05
CA ASP A 186 -9.72 -15.07 28.32
C ASP A 186 -9.97 -13.98 29.37
N VAL A 187 -11.12 -13.31 29.28
CA VAL A 187 -11.71 -12.57 30.40
C VAL A 187 -12.83 -13.42 31.00
N SER A 188 -12.46 -14.55 31.62
CA SER A 188 -13.36 -15.26 32.51
C SER A 188 -12.56 -16.01 33.57
N GLN A 189 -12.25 -15.31 34.68
CA GLN A 189 -12.23 -15.85 36.03
C GLN A 189 -11.72 -14.79 37.00
N VAL A 190 -12.63 -14.03 37.60
CA VAL A 190 -12.58 -13.77 39.04
C VAL A 190 -14.04 -13.71 39.55
N ALA A 191 -14.40 -14.73 40.29
CA ALA A 191 -15.56 -14.77 41.15
C ALA A 191 -15.34 -13.95 42.40
#